data_638a803ec54275683869f0a844ec5fcd
#
_entry.id   638a803ec54275683869f0a844ec5fcd
#
_cell.length_a   1.000
_cell.length_b   1.000
_cell.length_c   1.000
_cell.angle_alpha   90.00
_cell.angle_beta   90.00
_cell.angle_gamma   90.00
#
_symmetry.space_group_name_H-M   'P 1'
#
loop_
_entity.id
_entity.type
_entity.pdbx_description
1 polymer ?
#
loop_
_entity_poly.entity_id
_entity_poly.type
_entity_poly.pdbx_seq_one_letter_code
_entity_poly.pdbx_strand_id
1 'polypeptide(L)'
;MNLFDVYPLIPVTLVKADGCRLWDEQGQEYLDLYGGHAVISIGHSHPHYVKRISEQVNQLGFYSNSIQIPIQQTLADKLAELSCLHSYQLFLVNSGAEANENALKMASFVTKKAGFIAFSGSFHGRTSAAVALTDNPKLVAPCNAREDFHILPFGDLDSVE
;
A
#
# COMPACT_ATOMS: atom_id res chain seq x y z
N MET A 1 25.68 -4.58 12.74
CA MET A 1 24.48 -5.37 12.38
C MET A 1 24.16 -5.05 10.93
N ASN A 2 23.96 -6.05 10.09
CA ASN A 2 23.63 -5.85 8.68
C ASN A 2 22.10 -5.87 8.49
N LEU A 3 21.61 -5.20 7.45
CA LEU A 3 20.22 -5.32 7.03
C LEU A 3 19.97 -6.74 6.51
N PHE A 4 18.78 -7.26 6.76
CA PHE A 4 18.37 -8.54 6.19
C PHE A 4 18.16 -8.39 4.68
N ASP A 5 18.79 -9.28 3.91
CA ASP A 5 18.73 -9.25 2.45
C ASP A 5 17.40 -9.83 1.95
N VAL A 6 16.42 -8.95 1.72
CA VAL A 6 15.07 -9.31 1.28
C VAL A 6 14.87 -9.06 -0.21
N TYR A 7 15.58 -8.07 -0.77
CA TYR A 7 15.40 -7.63 -2.15
C TYR A 7 16.73 -7.47 -2.87
N PRO A 8 16.79 -7.78 -4.18
CA PRO A 8 17.94 -7.36 -4.98
C PRO A 8 18.01 -5.83 -5.02
N LEU A 9 19.11 -5.26 -4.53
CA LEU A 9 19.32 -3.83 -4.54
C LEU A 9 19.99 -3.39 -5.85
N ILE A 10 19.57 -2.26 -6.39
CA ILE A 10 20.29 -1.56 -7.44
C ILE A 10 21.47 -0.84 -6.78
N PRO A 11 22.70 -0.96 -7.29
CA PRO A 11 23.90 -0.39 -6.66
C PRO A 11 24.01 1.12 -6.92
N VAL A 12 23.01 1.88 -6.47
CA VAL A 12 22.96 3.35 -6.55
C VAL A 12 22.55 3.88 -5.17
N THR A 13 23.31 4.83 -4.64
CA THR A 13 23.01 5.49 -3.37
C THR A 13 22.41 6.87 -3.65
N LEU A 14 21.10 6.98 -3.60
CA LEU A 14 20.40 8.25 -3.78
C LEU A 14 20.45 9.08 -2.49
N VAL A 15 20.81 10.36 -2.60
CA VAL A 15 20.97 11.28 -1.46
C VAL A 15 20.11 12.54 -1.56
N LYS A 16 19.57 12.85 -2.74
CA LYS A 16 18.75 14.04 -2.97
C LYS A 16 17.67 13.75 -4.00
N ALA A 17 16.51 14.38 -3.84
CA ALA A 17 15.40 14.29 -4.77
C ALA A 17 14.63 15.63 -4.83
N ASP A 18 14.15 16.00 -6.03
CA ASP A 18 13.31 17.18 -6.25
C ASP A 18 12.43 16.97 -7.51
N GLY A 19 11.13 17.11 -7.38
CA GLY A 19 10.18 16.81 -8.44
C GLY A 19 10.34 15.39 -8.98
N CYS A 20 10.73 15.24 -10.23
CA CYS A 20 11.04 13.97 -10.87
C CYS A 20 12.55 13.72 -11.06
N ARG A 21 13.40 14.42 -10.34
CA ARG A 21 14.86 14.30 -10.43
C ARG A 21 15.43 13.73 -9.15
N LEU A 22 16.44 12.85 -9.31
CA LEU A 22 17.18 12.23 -8.22
C LEU A 22 18.68 12.48 -8.42
N TRP A 23 19.43 12.52 -7.33
CA TRP A 23 20.90 12.61 -7.36
C TRP A 23 21.51 11.57 -6.42
N ASP A 24 22.56 10.93 -6.89
CA ASP A 24 23.35 10.03 -6.07
C ASP A 24 24.44 10.77 -5.27
N GLU A 25 25.19 10.02 -4.48
CA GLU A 25 26.30 10.53 -3.66
C GLU A 25 27.49 11.07 -4.49
N GLN A 26 27.60 10.73 -5.78
CA GLN A 26 28.57 11.28 -6.72
C GLN A 26 28.04 12.54 -7.43
N GLY A 27 26.78 12.91 -7.20
CA GLY A 27 26.15 14.06 -7.84
C GLY A 27 25.59 13.77 -9.25
N GLN A 28 25.56 12.50 -9.66
CA GLN A 28 24.96 12.10 -10.92
C GLN A 28 23.44 12.28 -10.83
N GLU A 29 22.86 12.95 -11.82
CA GLU A 29 21.41 13.18 -11.95
C GLU A 29 20.73 12.04 -12.69
N TYR A 30 19.54 11.66 -12.19
CA TYR A 30 18.66 10.66 -12.77
C TYR A 30 17.25 11.23 -12.94
N LEU A 31 16.56 10.83 -14.01
CA LEU A 31 15.13 11.08 -14.18
C LEU A 31 14.36 9.92 -13.52
N ASP A 32 13.53 10.25 -12.52
CA ASP A 32 12.69 9.28 -11.83
C ASP A 32 11.36 9.07 -12.58
N LEU A 33 11.27 7.96 -13.30
CA LEU A 33 10.04 7.47 -13.92
C LEU A 33 9.36 6.36 -13.12
N TYR A 34 9.92 6.04 -11.94
CA TYR A 34 9.46 4.96 -11.07
C TYR A 34 8.68 5.45 -9.83
N GLY A 35 9.09 6.62 -9.29
CA GLY A 35 8.45 7.24 -8.13
C GLY A 35 8.42 6.36 -6.87
N GLY A 36 9.40 5.45 -6.71
CA GLY A 36 9.45 4.51 -5.58
C GLY A 36 8.18 3.66 -5.49
N HIS A 37 7.93 2.79 -6.45
CA HIS A 37 6.68 2.03 -6.61
C HIS A 37 5.44 2.92 -6.81
N ALA A 38 5.59 4.04 -7.53
CA ALA A 38 4.55 5.04 -7.77
C ALA A 38 3.96 5.68 -6.49
N VAL A 39 4.72 5.67 -5.38
CA VAL A 39 4.27 6.24 -4.10
C VAL A 39 4.37 7.77 -4.09
N ILE A 40 5.42 8.34 -4.69
CA ILE A 40 5.65 9.79 -4.73
C ILE A 40 4.95 10.41 -5.95
N SER A 41 3.63 10.32 -5.99
CA SER A 41 2.81 10.78 -7.11
C SER A 41 2.81 12.31 -7.33
N ILE A 42 3.13 13.11 -6.31
CA ILE A 42 3.20 14.57 -6.38
C ILE A 42 4.62 15.10 -6.67
N GLY A 43 5.58 14.19 -6.86
CA GLY A 43 7.00 14.51 -6.97
C GLY A 43 7.70 14.63 -5.62
N HIS A 44 9.01 14.39 -5.66
CA HIS A 44 9.86 14.45 -4.48
C HIS A 44 9.95 15.88 -3.91
N SER A 45 10.04 15.98 -2.60
CA SER A 45 10.28 17.25 -1.88
C SER A 45 9.28 18.37 -2.21
N HIS A 46 8.05 18.04 -2.61
CA HIS A 46 7.04 19.03 -2.95
C HIS A 46 6.84 20.03 -1.80
N PRO A 47 6.99 21.36 -2.00
CA PRO A 47 7.07 22.34 -0.90
C PRO A 47 5.84 22.33 0.02
N HIS A 48 4.64 22.21 -0.55
CA HIS A 48 3.41 22.14 0.23
C HIS A 48 3.37 20.89 1.12
N TYR A 49 3.74 19.73 0.58
CA TYR A 49 3.80 18.47 1.33
C TYR A 49 4.80 18.56 2.49
N VAL A 50 6.04 19.02 2.22
CA VAL A 50 7.07 19.20 3.24
C VAL A 50 6.60 20.12 4.34
N LYS A 51 6.01 21.27 3.98
CA LYS A 51 5.45 22.23 4.92
C LYS A 51 4.38 21.58 5.83
N ARG A 52 3.39 20.92 5.24
CA ARG A 52 2.27 20.31 5.99
C ARG A 52 2.73 19.21 6.94
N ILE A 53 3.64 18.34 6.49
CA ILE A 53 4.20 17.30 7.38
C ILE A 53 4.99 17.90 8.52
N SER A 54 5.86 18.89 8.23
CA SER A 54 6.67 19.56 9.27
C SER A 54 5.79 20.29 10.30
N GLU A 55 4.75 20.99 9.87
CA GLU A 55 3.79 21.64 10.76
C GLU A 55 3.08 20.63 11.66
N GLN A 56 2.59 19.53 11.08
CA GLN A 56 1.86 18.50 11.84
C GLN A 56 2.75 17.79 12.85
N VAL A 57 3.97 17.44 12.48
CA VAL A 57 4.94 16.79 13.39
C VAL A 57 5.31 17.72 14.56
N ASN A 58 5.41 19.04 14.32
CA ASN A 58 5.67 20.03 15.39
C ASN A 58 4.50 20.21 16.35
N GLN A 59 3.26 19.92 15.92
CA GLN A 59 2.07 20.04 16.78
C GLN A 59 1.75 18.71 17.47
N LEU A 60 1.58 17.66 16.69
CA LEU A 60 1.23 16.33 17.16
C LEU A 60 1.60 15.30 16.08
N GLY A 61 2.79 14.72 16.19
CA GLY A 61 3.29 13.76 15.21
C GLY A 61 2.60 12.40 15.29
N PHE A 62 2.22 11.96 16.50
CA PHE A 62 1.52 10.70 16.74
C PHE A 62 0.69 10.77 18.02
N TYR A 63 -0.47 10.10 17.99
CA TYR A 63 -1.20 9.69 19.18
C TYR A 63 -2.01 8.41 18.88
N SER A 64 -2.49 7.77 19.94
CA SER A 64 -3.33 6.57 19.82
C SER A 64 -4.65 6.84 19.08
N ASN A 65 -5.08 5.88 18.28
CA ASN A 65 -6.39 5.91 17.61
C ASN A 65 -7.59 5.74 18.57
N SER A 66 -7.35 5.64 19.89
CA SER A 66 -8.40 5.71 20.93
C SER A 66 -8.85 7.13 21.23
N ILE A 67 -8.19 8.14 20.63
CA ILE A 67 -8.50 9.55 20.78
C ILE A 67 -8.91 10.14 19.43
N GLN A 68 -9.84 11.08 19.45
CA GLN A 68 -10.27 11.77 18.23
C GLN A 68 -9.14 12.63 17.66
N ILE A 69 -8.84 12.45 16.39
CA ILE A 69 -7.83 13.20 15.64
C ILE A 69 -8.55 13.92 14.49
N PRO A 70 -8.81 15.24 14.60
CA PRO A 70 -9.66 15.97 13.65
C PRO A 70 -9.18 15.89 12.19
N ILE A 71 -7.87 15.81 11.97
CA ILE A 71 -7.32 15.71 10.61
C ILE A 71 -7.71 14.41 9.89
N GLN A 72 -8.01 13.33 10.62
CA GLN A 72 -8.51 12.08 10.04
C GLN A 72 -9.93 12.27 9.49
N GLN A 73 -10.79 12.99 10.22
CA GLN A 73 -12.13 13.32 9.74
C GLN A 73 -12.06 14.24 8.51
N THR A 74 -11.20 15.27 8.54
CA THR A 74 -10.97 16.14 7.38
C THR A 74 -10.53 15.35 6.14
N LEU A 75 -9.70 14.32 6.31
CA LEU A 75 -9.30 13.43 5.21
C LEU A 75 -10.49 12.61 4.70
N ALA A 76 -11.29 12.03 5.59
CA ALA A 76 -12.47 11.26 5.22
C ALA A 76 -13.47 12.11 4.43
N ASP A 77 -13.73 13.31 4.88
CA ASP A 77 -14.66 14.26 4.20
C ASP A 77 -14.15 14.62 2.79
N LYS A 78 -12.85 14.92 2.66
CA LYS A 78 -12.23 15.21 1.34
C LYS A 78 -12.26 14.00 0.40
N LEU A 79 -12.01 12.82 0.89
CA LEU A 79 -12.08 11.60 0.07
C LEU A 79 -13.51 11.31 -0.36
N ALA A 80 -14.50 11.50 0.53
CA ALA A 80 -15.90 11.35 0.20
C ALA A 80 -16.36 12.34 -0.88
N GLU A 81 -15.93 13.61 -0.78
CA GLU A 81 -16.20 14.65 -1.76
C GLU A 81 -15.61 14.30 -3.14
N LEU A 82 -14.30 13.96 -3.19
CA LEU A 82 -13.61 13.69 -4.44
C LEU A 82 -14.06 12.41 -5.15
N SER A 83 -14.48 11.40 -4.38
CA SER A 83 -14.93 10.10 -4.91
C SER A 83 -16.44 10.00 -5.10
N CYS A 84 -17.22 10.97 -4.62
CA CYS A 84 -18.70 10.93 -4.54
C CYS A 84 -19.22 9.75 -3.69
N LEU A 85 -18.41 9.23 -2.76
CA LEU A 85 -18.75 8.09 -1.90
C LEU A 85 -19.18 8.53 -0.49
N HIS A 86 -20.14 9.44 -0.39
CA HIS A 86 -20.57 10.06 0.87
C HIS A 86 -21.17 9.10 1.90
N SER A 87 -21.65 7.92 1.47
CA SER A 87 -22.21 6.89 2.35
C SER A 87 -21.16 5.87 2.84
N TYR A 88 -19.90 5.99 2.42
CA TYR A 88 -18.84 5.08 2.81
C TYR A 88 -18.13 5.58 4.06
N GLN A 89 -17.47 4.66 4.76
CA GLN A 89 -16.66 4.95 5.92
C GLN A 89 -15.18 4.68 5.59
N LEU A 90 -14.30 5.58 6.05
CA LEU A 90 -12.86 5.44 5.88
C LEU A 90 -12.27 4.63 7.05
N PHE A 91 -11.51 3.59 6.70
CA PHE A 91 -10.68 2.85 7.65
C PHE A 91 -9.20 3.00 7.25
N LEU A 92 -8.41 3.64 8.11
CA LEU A 92 -7.00 3.91 7.88
C LEU A 92 -6.14 2.76 8.38
N VAL A 93 -5.18 2.35 7.57
CA VAL A 93 -4.19 1.30 7.85
C VAL A 93 -2.81 1.75 7.38
N ASN A 94 -1.74 0.99 7.73
CA ASN A 94 -0.36 1.41 7.44
C ASN A 94 0.15 0.96 6.08
N SER A 95 -0.52 0.03 5.41
CA SER A 95 -0.07 -0.54 4.14
C SER A 95 -1.22 -1.06 3.29
N GLY A 96 -0.98 -1.23 1.98
CA GLY A 96 -1.91 -1.90 1.08
C GLY A 96 -2.20 -3.36 1.48
N ALA A 97 -1.19 -4.06 2.03
CA ALA A 97 -1.39 -5.42 2.54
C ALA A 97 -2.40 -5.44 3.70
N GLU A 98 -2.29 -4.51 4.66
CA GLU A 98 -3.26 -4.39 5.75
C GLU A 98 -4.66 -3.99 5.25
N ALA A 99 -4.74 -3.14 4.23
CA ALA A 99 -6.01 -2.79 3.61
C ALA A 99 -6.68 -4.04 3.01
N ASN A 100 -5.94 -4.85 2.26
CA ASN A 100 -6.43 -6.10 1.70
C ASN A 100 -6.83 -7.10 2.79
N GLU A 101 -6.01 -7.31 3.84
CA GLU A 101 -6.36 -8.18 4.96
C GLU A 101 -7.69 -7.79 5.62
N ASN A 102 -7.89 -6.50 5.85
CA ASN A 102 -9.12 -6.02 6.47
C ASN A 102 -10.32 -6.12 5.53
N ALA A 103 -10.14 -5.88 4.22
CA ALA A 103 -11.19 -6.07 3.23
C ALA A 103 -11.66 -7.55 3.16
N LEU A 104 -10.70 -8.48 3.09
CA LEU A 104 -10.98 -9.92 3.11
C LEU A 104 -11.70 -10.33 4.39
N LYS A 105 -11.22 -9.87 5.53
CA LYS A 105 -11.81 -10.13 6.84
C LYS A 105 -13.25 -9.60 6.94
N MET A 106 -13.49 -8.37 6.49
CA MET A 106 -14.84 -7.80 6.49
C MET A 106 -15.79 -8.55 5.54
N ALA A 107 -15.34 -8.87 4.33
CA ALA A 107 -16.10 -9.67 3.38
C ALA A 107 -16.48 -11.02 3.97
N SER A 108 -15.54 -11.70 4.63
CA SER A 108 -15.79 -12.97 5.31
C SER A 108 -16.79 -12.84 6.46
N PHE A 109 -16.73 -11.79 7.26
CA PHE A 109 -17.71 -11.52 8.31
C PHE A 109 -19.12 -11.34 7.76
N VAL A 110 -19.27 -10.62 6.64
CA VAL A 110 -20.57 -10.34 6.03
C VAL A 110 -21.14 -11.57 5.33
N THR A 111 -20.31 -12.24 4.53
CA THR A 111 -20.76 -13.38 3.69
C THR A 111 -20.78 -14.72 4.42
N LYS A 112 -20.07 -14.83 5.55
CA LYS A 112 -19.80 -16.10 6.27
C LYS A 112 -19.03 -17.11 5.43
N LYS A 113 -18.36 -16.67 4.35
CA LYS A 113 -17.51 -17.50 3.49
C LYS A 113 -16.04 -17.28 3.82
N ALA A 114 -15.21 -18.31 3.61
CA ALA A 114 -13.77 -18.28 3.84
C ALA A 114 -12.98 -18.20 2.53
N GLY A 115 -13.54 -18.69 1.42
CA GLY A 115 -12.88 -18.72 0.12
C GLY A 115 -12.84 -17.38 -0.58
N PHE A 116 -11.74 -17.13 -1.30
CA PHE A 116 -11.53 -15.94 -2.10
C PHE A 116 -10.92 -16.27 -3.46
N ILE A 117 -11.21 -15.42 -4.43
CA ILE A 117 -10.65 -15.48 -5.78
C ILE A 117 -9.75 -14.25 -5.98
N ALA A 118 -8.58 -14.48 -6.58
CA ALA A 118 -7.71 -13.46 -7.14
C ALA A 118 -7.36 -13.83 -8.58
N PHE A 119 -6.70 -12.94 -9.31
CA PHE A 119 -6.37 -13.18 -10.71
C PHE A 119 -4.86 -13.29 -10.93
N SER A 120 -4.48 -14.04 -11.96
CA SER A 120 -3.08 -14.23 -12.35
C SER A 120 -2.38 -12.89 -12.62
N GLY A 121 -1.09 -12.80 -12.31
CA GLY A 121 -0.29 -11.59 -12.40
C GLY A 121 -0.54 -10.58 -11.30
N SER A 122 -1.39 -10.86 -10.30
CA SER A 122 -1.72 -9.92 -9.23
C SER A 122 -0.75 -10.00 -8.04
N PHE A 123 -0.60 -8.86 -7.36
CA PHE A 123 0.12 -8.74 -6.10
C PHE A 123 -0.76 -8.04 -5.07
N HIS A 124 -1.04 -8.70 -3.95
CA HIS A 124 -1.93 -8.18 -2.91
C HIS A 124 -1.21 -7.87 -1.58
N GLY A 125 0.02 -8.29 -1.44
CA GLY A 125 0.81 -8.08 -0.23
C GLY A 125 1.59 -9.32 0.19
N ARG A 126 2.28 -9.22 1.32
CA ARG A 126 3.13 -10.29 1.87
C ARG A 126 2.71 -10.73 3.27
N THR A 127 1.57 -10.26 3.73
CA THR A 127 0.94 -10.68 4.98
C THR A 127 0.05 -11.90 4.74
N SER A 128 -0.51 -12.48 5.78
CA SER A 128 -1.15 -13.79 5.84
C SER A 128 -2.09 -14.12 4.65
N ALA A 129 -3.27 -13.51 4.59
CA ALA A 129 -4.24 -13.79 3.51
C ALA A 129 -3.86 -13.06 2.20
N ALA A 130 -3.28 -11.87 2.30
CA ALA A 130 -2.86 -11.11 1.13
C ALA A 130 -1.75 -11.83 0.33
N VAL A 131 -0.81 -12.50 1.01
CA VAL A 131 0.22 -13.27 0.30
C VAL A 131 -0.34 -14.54 -0.34
N ALA A 132 -1.32 -15.18 0.30
CA ALA A 132 -1.98 -16.37 -0.25
C ALA A 132 -2.76 -16.07 -1.55
N LEU A 133 -3.18 -14.82 -1.76
CA LEU A 133 -3.83 -14.33 -2.98
C LEU A 133 -2.88 -13.65 -3.96
N THR A 134 -1.59 -13.54 -3.62
CA THR A 134 -0.57 -13.01 -4.54
C THR A 134 -0.10 -14.12 -5.48
N ASP A 135 -0.12 -13.86 -6.79
CA ASP A 135 0.31 -14.82 -7.80
C ASP A 135 1.84 -14.97 -7.86
N ASN A 136 2.40 -15.44 -6.75
CA ASN A 136 3.81 -15.78 -6.63
C ASN A 136 4.01 -16.84 -5.53
N PRO A 137 4.02 -18.14 -5.88
CA PRO A 137 4.14 -19.20 -4.89
C PRO A 137 5.44 -19.17 -4.08
N LYS A 138 6.49 -18.49 -4.57
CA LYS A 138 7.75 -18.32 -3.83
C LYS A 138 7.62 -17.43 -2.59
N LEU A 139 6.58 -16.61 -2.51
CA LEU A 139 6.31 -15.74 -1.38
C LEU A 139 5.42 -16.41 -0.33
N VAL A 140 4.72 -17.48 -0.69
CA VAL A 140 3.73 -18.14 0.18
C VAL A 140 4.45 -19.14 1.09
N ALA A 141 4.64 -18.78 2.34
CA ALA A 141 5.17 -19.71 3.35
C ALA A 141 4.13 -20.79 3.69
N PRO A 142 4.54 -21.98 4.18
CA PRO A 142 3.58 -23.04 4.56
C PRO A 142 2.49 -22.59 5.51
N CYS A 143 2.78 -21.67 6.43
CA CYS A 143 1.81 -21.10 7.37
C CYS A 143 0.79 -20.14 6.71
N ASN A 144 1.02 -19.73 5.48
CA ASN A 144 0.14 -18.83 4.72
C ASN A 144 -0.64 -19.57 3.62
N ALA A 145 -0.30 -20.83 3.33
CA ALA A 145 -0.98 -21.62 2.31
C ALA A 145 -2.46 -21.83 2.68
N ARG A 146 -3.35 -21.61 1.70
CA ARG A 146 -4.81 -21.70 1.86
C ARG A 146 -5.40 -22.49 0.69
N GLU A 147 -6.10 -23.57 1.00
CA GLU A 147 -6.76 -24.42 -0.01
C GLU A 147 -8.04 -23.78 -0.59
N ASP A 148 -8.66 -22.88 0.18
CA ASP A 148 -9.89 -22.17 -0.15
C ASP A 148 -9.66 -20.84 -0.91
N PHE A 149 -8.40 -20.57 -1.30
CA PHE A 149 -8.03 -19.39 -2.10
C PHE A 149 -7.60 -19.81 -3.50
N HIS A 150 -8.18 -19.16 -4.52
CA HIS A 150 -7.99 -19.55 -5.90
C HIS A 150 -7.45 -18.37 -6.73
N ILE A 151 -6.43 -18.65 -7.54
CA ILE A 151 -5.90 -17.69 -8.50
C ILE A 151 -6.33 -18.15 -9.89
N LEU A 152 -7.18 -17.35 -10.54
CA LEU A 152 -7.77 -17.64 -11.83
C LEU A 152 -7.13 -16.79 -12.94
N PRO A 153 -7.19 -17.20 -14.21
CA PRO A 153 -6.74 -16.38 -15.32
C PRO A 153 -7.50 -15.04 -15.38
N PHE A 154 -6.77 -13.94 -15.55
CA PHE A 154 -7.41 -12.63 -15.69
C PHE A 154 -8.18 -12.53 -17.01
N GLY A 155 -9.46 -12.14 -16.94
CA GLY A 155 -10.34 -11.98 -18.11
C GLY A 155 -11.00 -13.25 -18.60
N ASP A 156 -10.76 -14.38 -17.97
CA ASP A 156 -11.44 -15.65 -18.25
C ASP A 156 -12.70 -15.77 -17.38
N LEU A 157 -13.86 -15.45 -17.95
CA LEU A 157 -15.13 -15.50 -17.24
C LEU A 157 -15.59 -16.92 -16.95
N ASP A 158 -15.28 -17.88 -17.82
CA ASP A 158 -15.67 -19.29 -17.66
C ASP A 158 -14.99 -19.91 -16.43
N SER A 159 -13.80 -19.41 -16.06
CA SER A 159 -13.09 -19.85 -14.85
C SER A 159 -13.72 -19.35 -13.54
N VAL A 160 -14.63 -18.37 -13.59
CA VAL A 160 -15.25 -17.76 -12.40
C VAL A 160 -16.59 -18.40 -12.07
N GLU A 161 -17.24 -19.05 -13.04
CA GLU A 161 -18.49 -19.79 -12.86
C GLU A 161 -18.25 -21.18 -12.25
#